data_d44f5ac7615e962f68322cb45631ba56
#
_entry.id   d44f5ac7615e962f68322cb45631ba56
#
_cell.length_a   1.000
_cell.length_b   1.000
_cell.length_c   1.000
_cell.angle_alpha   90.00
_cell.angle_beta   90.00
_cell.angle_gamma   90.00
#
_symmetry.space_group_name_H-M   'P 1'
#
loop_
_entity.id
_entity.type
_entity.pdbx_description
1 polymer ?
#
loop_
_entity_poly.entity_id
_entity_poly.type
_entity_poly.pdbx_seq_one_letter_code
_entity_poly.pdbx_strand_id
1 'polypeptide(L)'
;MLAPTHAPDMSKLQPSRIEDYESLIGADTIERILSKAERLRDLHIVNISSTYDGGGVAAILSSLTLLMNAVGIKTGWRVIQGRPDFFSITKKMHNALQGAEINMTNLKMQIYEEVAYENALRNHIGHDVVIVHDPQPLPLIRHYRKKAPWIWRCHLDLSRPSAELWSYLTPLVERYDVVVLLRPEYAQKLTTPQRFIAPAINPFSTTNKELSDDEIADRLAHYNIPCDLPLVVQVSRFDKWKDPQGVIDAFRLASKQVDCTLVLVGNVATDDPEGQDVFAFLCQCADERIRVLSVQDSALVNALQRRAAVVLQKSIREGFGLTVTEAMWKGTPVVGGRAGGIKTQIEDGVNGFLVDNIEQAAERIVTLLQNRALASRLGQKAKETVRDRFLMTRLMEDWLDLIGSFEPNFTLWGAPAR
;
A
#
# COMPACT_ATOMS: atom_id res chain seq x y z
N MET A 1 -5.26 -1.89 -29.95
CA MET A 1 -5.07 -3.23 -29.38
C MET A 1 -4.85 -3.05 -27.89
N LEU A 2 -5.68 -3.67 -27.06
CA LEU A 2 -5.52 -3.69 -25.61
C LEU A 2 -4.31 -4.59 -25.32
N ALA A 3 -3.31 -4.07 -24.59
CA ALA A 3 -2.24 -4.92 -24.08
C ALA A 3 -2.85 -5.99 -23.17
N PRO A 4 -2.49 -7.27 -23.34
CA PRO A 4 -2.98 -8.30 -22.46
C PRO A 4 -2.46 -8.01 -21.04
N THR A 5 -3.37 -7.76 -20.10
CA THR A 5 -3.06 -7.80 -18.69
C THR A 5 -2.71 -9.24 -18.37
N HIS A 6 -1.44 -9.59 -18.32
CA HIS A 6 -1.02 -10.91 -17.84
C HIS A 6 -1.50 -11.05 -16.40
N ALA A 7 -2.30 -12.09 -16.16
CA ALA A 7 -2.56 -12.51 -14.79
C ALA A 7 -1.22 -12.69 -14.06
N PRO A 8 -1.12 -12.34 -12.77
CA PRO A 8 0.11 -12.54 -12.03
C PRO A 8 0.54 -13.99 -12.15
N ASP A 9 1.83 -14.19 -12.33
CA ASP A 9 2.40 -15.54 -12.30
C ASP A 9 2.22 -16.09 -10.88
N MET A 10 1.11 -16.78 -10.66
CA MET A 10 0.73 -17.34 -9.37
C MET A 10 1.76 -18.36 -8.84
N SER A 11 2.63 -18.89 -9.71
CA SER A 11 3.71 -19.79 -9.30
C SER A 11 4.81 -19.09 -8.49
N LYS A 12 4.90 -17.76 -8.60
CA LYS A 12 5.85 -16.94 -7.81
C LYS A 12 5.30 -16.50 -6.46
N LEU A 13 4.00 -16.69 -6.23
CA LEU A 13 3.36 -16.40 -4.96
C LEU A 13 3.50 -17.66 -4.09
N GLN A 14 4.39 -17.64 -3.11
CA GLN A 14 4.38 -18.66 -2.06
C GLN A 14 3.16 -18.38 -1.16
N PRO A 15 2.16 -19.28 -1.14
CA PRO A 15 1.02 -19.11 -0.26
C PRO A 15 1.50 -19.29 1.18
N SER A 16 1.49 -18.21 1.95
CA SER A 16 1.69 -18.30 3.39
C SER A 16 0.48 -19.00 3.98
N ARG A 17 0.71 -20.03 4.78
CA ARG A 17 -0.33 -20.69 5.56
C ARG A 17 -0.55 -19.88 6.84
N ILE A 18 -1.74 -19.96 7.41
CA ILE A 18 -2.03 -19.23 8.67
C ILE A 18 -1.12 -19.73 9.81
N GLU A 19 -0.78 -21.02 9.81
CA GLU A 19 0.09 -21.65 10.80
C GLU A 19 1.52 -21.08 10.77
N ASP A 20 2.01 -20.58 9.63
CA ASP A 20 3.33 -19.96 9.52
C ASP A 20 3.46 -18.73 10.43
N TYR A 21 2.32 -18.10 10.76
CA TYR A 21 2.28 -16.93 11.65
C TYR A 21 2.29 -17.27 13.14
N GLU A 22 2.13 -18.53 13.54
CA GLU A 22 2.00 -18.93 14.95
C GLU A 22 3.16 -18.44 15.81
N SER A 23 4.39 -18.55 15.31
CA SER A 23 5.59 -18.06 16.00
C SER A 23 5.63 -16.54 16.19
N LEU A 24 4.85 -15.80 15.42
CA LEU A 24 4.79 -14.33 15.46
C LEU A 24 3.66 -13.80 16.34
N ILE A 25 2.49 -14.47 16.32
CA ILE A 25 1.25 -13.94 16.94
C ILE A 25 0.64 -14.88 17.99
N GLY A 26 1.19 -16.08 18.16
CA GLY A 26 0.74 -17.10 19.12
C GLY A 26 -0.46 -17.93 18.65
N ALA A 27 -0.57 -19.15 19.23
CA ALA A 27 -1.60 -20.13 18.89
C ALA A 27 -3.02 -19.62 19.16
N ASP A 28 -3.25 -18.93 20.28
CA ASP A 28 -4.58 -18.41 20.67
C ASP A 28 -5.13 -17.41 19.62
N THR A 29 -4.24 -16.60 19.01
CA THR A 29 -4.62 -15.67 17.96
C THR A 29 -4.98 -16.42 16.68
N ILE A 30 -4.23 -17.46 16.33
CA ILE A 30 -4.53 -18.32 15.18
C ILE A 30 -5.90 -18.99 15.36
N GLU A 31 -6.16 -19.61 16.52
CA GLU A 31 -7.43 -20.27 16.82
C GLU A 31 -8.62 -19.29 16.73
N ARG A 32 -8.47 -18.08 17.27
CA ARG A 32 -9.50 -17.03 17.20
C ARG A 32 -9.80 -16.64 15.73
N ILE A 33 -8.77 -16.47 14.89
CA ILE A 33 -8.93 -16.15 13.47
C ILE A 33 -9.63 -17.29 12.72
N LEU A 34 -9.21 -18.54 12.96
CA LEU A 34 -9.82 -19.72 12.34
C LEU A 34 -11.28 -19.88 12.75
N SER A 35 -11.62 -19.63 14.01
CA SER A 35 -13.01 -19.65 14.48
C SER A 35 -13.89 -18.60 13.79
N LYS A 36 -13.35 -17.39 13.54
CA LYS A 36 -14.07 -16.36 12.76
C LYS A 36 -14.21 -16.76 11.29
N ALA A 37 -13.17 -17.33 10.69
CA ALA A 37 -13.17 -17.76 9.30
C ALA A 37 -14.16 -18.91 9.05
N GLU A 38 -14.29 -19.86 10.00
CA GLU A 38 -15.22 -20.99 9.90
C GLU A 38 -16.68 -20.54 9.75
N ARG A 39 -17.08 -19.44 10.42
CA ARG A 39 -18.42 -18.86 10.30
C ARG A 39 -18.71 -18.29 8.91
N LEU A 40 -17.67 -17.93 8.16
CA LEU A 40 -17.77 -17.29 6.85
C LEU A 40 -17.33 -18.22 5.69
N ARG A 41 -17.11 -19.52 5.97
CA ARG A 41 -16.53 -20.51 5.04
C ARG A 41 -17.28 -20.63 3.71
N ASP A 42 -18.59 -20.50 3.70
CA ASP A 42 -19.41 -20.67 2.51
C ASP A 42 -19.53 -19.39 1.67
N LEU A 43 -19.01 -18.27 2.15
CA LEU A 43 -19.09 -17.01 1.43
C LEU A 43 -18.10 -16.95 0.27
N HIS A 44 -18.57 -16.38 -0.84
CA HIS A 44 -17.79 -15.96 -1.98
C HIS A 44 -17.55 -14.47 -1.94
N ILE A 45 -16.31 -14.07 -1.76
CA ILE A 45 -15.88 -12.67 -1.72
C ILE A 45 -15.14 -12.32 -3.00
N VAL A 46 -15.36 -11.13 -3.54
CA VAL A 46 -14.55 -10.61 -4.65
C VAL A 46 -13.96 -9.25 -4.32
N ASN A 47 -12.65 -9.12 -4.54
CA ASN A 47 -11.95 -7.86 -4.57
C ASN A 47 -11.87 -7.35 -6.02
N ILE A 48 -12.11 -6.07 -6.25
CA ILE A 48 -12.05 -5.44 -7.57
C ILE A 48 -11.12 -4.23 -7.49
N SER A 49 -10.03 -4.25 -8.28
CA SER A 49 -9.02 -3.19 -8.33
C SER A 49 -8.68 -2.79 -9.76
N SER A 50 -7.75 -1.87 -9.94
CA SER A 50 -7.33 -1.38 -11.26
C SER A 50 -6.10 -2.10 -11.83
N THR A 51 -5.36 -2.86 -11.03
CA THR A 51 -4.15 -3.57 -11.48
C THR A 51 -3.85 -4.78 -10.60
N TYR A 52 -3.19 -5.78 -11.18
CA TYR A 52 -2.58 -6.91 -10.47
C TYR A 52 -1.16 -6.61 -10.00
N ASP A 53 -0.48 -5.67 -10.63
CA ASP A 53 0.94 -5.38 -10.42
C ASP A 53 1.16 -3.94 -10.00
N GLY A 54 2.24 -3.74 -9.25
CA GLY A 54 2.70 -2.41 -8.84
C GLY A 54 1.88 -1.78 -7.73
N GLY A 55 2.59 -1.23 -6.76
CA GLY A 55 1.99 -0.48 -5.66
C GLY A 55 1.43 -1.32 -4.52
N GLY A 56 1.04 -0.61 -3.46
CA GLY A 56 0.67 -1.21 -2.18
C GLY A 56 -0.63 -2.02 -2.22
N VAL A 57 -1.61 -1.62 -3.03
CA VAL A 57 -2.90 -2.31 -3.10
C VAL A 57 -2.73 -3.71 -3.67
N ALA A 58 -1.97 -3.86 -4.76
CA ALA A 58 -1.68 -5.16 -5.35
C ALA A 58 -0.89 -6.07 -4.38
N ALA A 59 0.09 -5.53 -3.66
CA ALA A 59 0.85 -6.27 -2.66
C ALA A 59 -0.02 -6.78 -1.49
N ILE A 60 -1.00 -5.97 -1.06
CA ILE A 60 -1.97 -6.37 -0.03
C ILE A 60 -2.90 -7.46 -0.58
N LEU A 61 -3.52 -7.23 -1.73
CA LEU A 61 -4.54 -8.13 -2.28
C LEU A 61 -3.98 -9.49 -2.67
N SER A 62 -2.76 -9.55 -3.22
CA SER A 62 -2.08 -10.82 -3.53
C SER A 62 -1.92 -11.69 -2.27
N SER A 63 -1.50 -11.10 -1.15
CA SER A 63 -1.29 -11.82 0.10
C SER A 63 -2.61 -12.13 0.82
N LEU A 64 -3.51 -11.15 0.93
CA LEU A 64 -4.78 -11.30 1.63
C LEU A 64 -5.70 -12.33 0.96
N THR A 65 -5.79 -12.28 -0.38
CA THR A 65 -6.62 -13.25 -1.14
C THR A 65 -6.14 -14.68 -0.93
N LEU A 66 -4.83 -14.91 -0.96
CA LEU A 66 -4.28 -16.24 -0.72
C LEU A 66 -4.53 -16.71 0.72
N LEU A 67 -4.32 -15.84 1.70
CA LEU A 67 -4.51 -16.17 3.11
C LEU A 67 -5.99 -16.45 3.43
N MET A 68 -6.92 -15.68 2.89
CA MET A 68 -8.37 -15.91 3.01
C MET A 68 -8.76 -17.28 2.44
N ASN A 69 -8.25 -17.61 1.25
CA ASN A 69 -8.49 -18.94 0.65
C ASN A 69 -7.86 -20.07 1.47
N ALA A 70 -6.69 -19.87 2.08
CA ALA A 70 -6.03 -20.85 2.92
C ALA A 70 -6.84 -21.19 4.17
N VAL A 71 -7.64 -20.27 4.71
CA VAL A 71 -8.54 -20.51 5.84
C VAL A 71 -9.97 -20.90 5.41
N GLY A 72 -10.17 -21.21 4.13
CA GLY A 72 -11.42 -21.78 3.59
C GLY A 72 -12.45 -20.75 3.10
N ILE A 73 -12.12 -19.45 3.05
CA ILE A 73 -13.03 -18.42 2.53
C ILE A 73 -12.74 -18.19 1.05
N LYS A 74 -13.71 -18.49 0.20
CA LYS A 74 -13.58 -18.38 -1.27
C LYS A 74 -13.45 -16.91 -1.68
N THR A 75 -12.22 -16.46 -1.86
CA THR A 75 -11.91 -15.07 -2.17
C THR A 75 -11.30 -14.95 -3.56
N GLY A 76 -11.94 -14.18 -4.43
CA GLY A 76 -11.47 -13.84 -5.76
C GLY A 76 -10.87 -12.43 -5.83
N TRP A 77 -10.07 -12.21 -6.87
CA TRP A 77 -9.56 -10.88 -7.20
C TRP A 77 -9.70 -10.64 -8.69
N ARG A 78 -10.34 -9.54 -9.06
CA ARG A 78 -10.57 -9.10 -10.43
C ARG A 78 -9.97 -7.72 -10.66
N VAL A 79 -9.50 -7.50 -11.88
CA VAL A 79 -8.95 -6.23 -12.30
C VAL A 79 -9.78 -5.68 -13.45
N ILE A 80 -10.14 -4.40 -13.36
CA ILE A 80 -10.80 -3.71 -14.45
C ILE A 80 -9.85 -3.49 -15.62
N GLN A 81 -10.39 -3.48 -16.81
CA GLN A 81 -9.68 -3.12 -18.02
C GLN A 81 -10.00 -1.67 -18.39
N GLY A 82 -9.01 -0.92 -18.78
CA GLY A 82 -9.18 0.48 -19.19
C GLY A 82 -8.24 0.83 -20.35
N ARG A 83 -8.58 1.92 -21.04
CA ARG A 83 -7.76 2.53 -22.08
C ARG A 83 -6.77 3.51 -21.43
N PRO A 84 -5.68 3.92 -22.12
CA PRO A 84 -4.72 4.87 -21.57
C PRO A 84 -5.34 6.21 -21.13
N ASP A 85 -6.33 6.71 -21.86
CA ASP A 85 -7.07 7.93 -21.51
C ASP A 85 -7.81 7.81 -20.17
N PHE A 86 -8.46 6.66 -19.92
CA PHE A 86 -9.09 6.36 -18.65
C PHE A 86 -8.08 6.38 -17.49
N PHE A 87 -6.93 5.70 -17.65
CA PHE A 87 -5.90 5.67 -16.60
C PHE A 87 -5.28 7.05 -16.37
N SER A 88 -5.10 7.85 -17.43
CA SER A 88 -4.67 9.25 -17.29
C SER A 88 -5.68 10.10 -16.49
N ILE A 89 -6.99 9.92 -16.75
CA ILE A 89 -8.05 10.62 -16.01
C ILE A 89 -8.06 10.17 -14.55
N THR A 90 -8.06 8.86 -14.30
CA THR A 90 -8.13 8.31 -12.94
C THR A 90 -6.87 8.56 -12.12
N LYS A 91 -5.70 8.73 -12.75
CA LYS A 91 -4.48 9.23 -12.08
C LYS A 91 -4.67 10.67 -11.59
N LYS A 92 -5.28 11.55 -12.39
CA LYS A 92 -5.62 12.91 -11.96
C LYS A 92 -6.65 12.90 -10.84
N MET A 93 -7.66 12.01 -10.91
CA MET A 93 -8.62 11.83 -9.82
C MET A 93 -7.94 11.35 -8.53
N HIS A 94 -7.01 10.39 -8.63
CA HIS A 94 -6.20 9.92 -7.51
C HIS A 94 -5.44 11.08 -6.83
N ASN A 95 -4.77 11.93 -7.63
CA ASN A 95 -4.05 13.09 -7.11
C ASN A 95 -5.02 14.12 -6.48
N ALA A 96 -6.20 14.32 -7.09
CA ALA A 96 -7.20 15.27 -6.60
C ALA A 96 -7.89 14.78 -5.31
N LEU A 97 -8.07 13.48 -5.13
CA LEU A 97 -8.51 12.93 -3.85
C LEU A 97 -7.49 13.19 -2.72
N GLN A 98 -6.22 13.39 -3.06
CA GLN A 98 -5.16 13.76 -2.13
C GLN A 98 -4.90 15.28 -2.07
N GLY A 99 -5.77 16.10 -2.68
CA GLY A 99 -5.76 17.57 -2.57
C GLY A 99 -5.18 18.32 -3.76
N ALA A 100 -4.87 17.65 -4.88
CA ALA A 100 -4.54 18.35 -6.11
C ALA A 100 -5.80 18.94 -6.75
N GLU A 101 -5.62 19.99 -7.55
CA GLU A 101 -6.69 20.53 -8.37
C GLU A 101 -7.02 19.59 -9.54
N ILE A 102 -8.27 19.56 -9.93
CA ILE A 102 -8.75 18.82 -11.10
C ILE A 102 -9.91 19.59 -11.75
N ASN A 103 -9.96 19.55 -13.06
CA ASN A 103 -11.12 19.98 -13.83
C ASN A 103 -11.82 18.73 -14.39
N MET A 104 -12.99 18.39 -13.85
CA MET A 104 -13.83 17.25 -14.27
C MET A 104 -14.76 17.67 -15.41
N THR A 105 -14.23 17.71 -16.64
CA THR A 105 -15.06 18.00 -17.83
C THR A 105 -16.05 16.87 -18.11
N ASN A 106 -17.15 17.17 -18.80
CA ASN A 106 -18.15 16.17 -19.22
C ASN A 106 -17.51 14.99 -19.97
N LEU A 107 -16.52 15.23 -20.83
CA LEU A 107 -15.80 14.19 -21.55
C LEU A 107 -15.05 13.25 -20.58
N LYS A 108 -14.38 13.77 -19.57
CA LYS A 108 -13.69 12.94 -18.57
C LYS A 108 -14.66 12.09 -17.77
N MET A 109 -15.80 12.66 -17.37
CA MET A 109 -16.86 11.93 -16.67
C MET A 109 -17.44 10.82 -17.56
N GLN A 110 -17.69 11.13 -18.83
CA GLN A 110 -18.20 10.17 -19.81
C GLN A 110 -17.22 8.98 -19.99
N ILE A 111 -15.93 9.25 -20.23
CA ILE A 111 -14.91 8.18 -20.36
C ILE A 111 -14.85 7.31 -19.09
N TYR A 112 -14.93 7.93 -17.92
CA TYR A 112 -14.88 7.24 -16.63
C TYR A 112 -16.08 6.30 -16.44
N GLU A 113 -17.29 6.75 -16.80
CA GLU A 113 -18.52 5.95 -16.74
C GLU A 113 -18.59 4.88 -17.84
N GLU A 114 -18.17 5.18 -19.06
CA GLU A 114 -18.14 4.23 -20.17
C GLU A 114 -17.24 3.03 -19.88
N VAL A 115 -16.04 3.25 -19.35
CA VAL A 115 -15.12 2.17 -18.97
C VAL A 115 -15.71 1.32 -17.84
N ALA A 116 -16.40 1.93 -16.88
CA ALA A 116 -17.10 1.17 -15.84
C ALA A 116 -18.23 0.30 -16.43
N TYR A 117 -19.01 0.84 -17.37
CA TYR A 117 -20.05 0.09 -18.07
C TYR A 117 -19.48 -1.08 -18.88
N GLU A 118 -18.41 -0.85 -19.66
CA GLU A 118 -17.72 -1.92 -20.41
C GLU A 118 -17.23 -3.04 -19.50
N ASN A 119 -16.67 -2.69 -18.33
CA ASN A 119 -16.23 -3.66 -17.34
C ASN A 119 -17.41 -4.41 -16.70
N ALA A 120 -18.53 -3.75 -16.48
CA ALA A 120 -19.73 -4.39 -15.95
C ALA A 120 -20.29 -5.44 -16.92
N LEU A 121 -20.22 -5.21 -18.24
CA LEU A 121 -20.62 -6.17 -19.25
C LEU A 121 -19.70 -7.41 -19.31
N ARG A 122 -18.42 -7.24 -19.00
CA ARG A 122 -17.41 -8.31 -19.07
C ARG A 122 -17.30 -9.12 -17.79
N ASN A 123 -17.62 -8.51 -16.65
CA ASN A 123 -17.46 -9.14 -15.34
C ASN A 123 -18.80 -9.61 -14.78
N HIS A 124 -18.92 -10.89 -14.54
CA HIS A 124 -20.03 -11.40 -13.76
C HIS A 124 -19.71 -11.23 -12.26
N ILE A 125 -20.44 -10.37 -11.55
CA ILE A 125 -20.31 -10.12 -10.12
C ILE A 125 -21.59 -10.63 -9.44
N GLY A 126 -21.56 -11.89 -9.01
CA GLY A 126 -22.65 -12.55 -8.28
C GLY A 126 -22.12 -13.15 -6.97
N HIS A 127 -21.31 -12.36 -6.23
CA HIS A 127 -20.64 -12.78 -5.00
C HIS A 127 -21.43 -12.33 -3.78
N ASP A 128 -21.20 -12.98 -2.65
CA ASP A 128 -21.86 -12.68 -1.38
C ASP A 128 -21.33 -11.39 -0.73
N VAL A 129 -20.09 -11.02 -1.05
CA VAL A 129 -19.49 -9.72 -0.66
C VAL A 129 -18.66 -9.18 -1.81
N VAL A 130 -18.81 -7.90 -2.13
CA VAL A 130 -18.04 -7.20 -3.17
C VAL A 130 -17.24 -6.07 -2.54
N ILE A 131 -15.91 -6.11 -2.71
CA ILE A 131 -15.00 -5.09 -2.19
C ILE A 131 -14.36 -4.37 -3.37
N VAL A 132 -14.63 -3.09 -3.50
CA VAL A 132 -14.14 -2.24 -4.60
C VAL A 132 -13.04 -1.32 -4.06
N HIS A 133 -11.86 -1.38 -4.69
CA HIS A 133 -10.67 -0.67 -4.24
C HIS A 133 -10.40 0.58 -5.07
N ASP A 134 -10.29 1.71 -4.37
CA ASP A 134 -9.94 3.03 -4.92
C ASP A 134 -10.96 3.60 -5.93
N PRO A 135 -10.71 4.77 -6.53
CA PRO A 135 -11.71 5.42 -7.38
C PRO A 135 -11.89 4.74 -8.75
N GLN A 136 -10.89 4.00 -9.28
CA GLN A 136 -10.95 3.51 -10.65
C GLN A 136 -12.18 2.62 -10.91
N PRO A 137 -12.47 1.58 -10.10
CA PRO A 137 -13.64 0.74 -10.30
C PRO A 137 -14.91 1.25 -9.60
N LEU A 138 -14.86 2.39 -8.90
CA LEU A 138 -15.96 2.92 -8.08
C LEU A 138 -17.31 2.97 -8.81
N PRO A 139 -17.43 3.41 -10.11
CA PRO A 139 -18.72 3.52 -10.77
C PRO A 139 -19.37 2.17 -11.13
N LEU A 140 -18.66 1.05 -11.00
CA LEU A 140 -19.23 -0.29 -11.28
C LEU A 140 -20.56 -0.51 -10.56
N ILE A 141 -20.72 0.00 -9.35
CA ILE A 141 -21.96 -0.14 -8.57
C ILE A 141 -23.21 0.40 -9.26
N ARG A 142 -23.08 1.30 -10.24
CA ARG A 142 -24.21 1.83 -11.03
C ARG A 142 -24.81 0.78 -11.96
N HIS A 143 -24.00 -0.17 -12.40
CA HIS A 143 -24.34 -1.12 -13.46
C HIS A 143 -24.78 -2.48 -12.92
N TYR A 144 -24.81 -2.66 -11.60
CA TYR A 144 -25.29 -3.88 -10.96
C TYR A 144 -26.54 -3.64 -10.11
N ARG A 145 -27.48 -4.57 -10.20
CA ARG A 145 -28.55 -4.68 -9.19
C ARG A 145 -27.93 -5.28 -7.95
N LYS A 146 -27.71 -4.44 -6.94
CA LYS A 146 -27.12 -4.85 -5.67
C LYS A 146 -28.00 -5.89 -4.97
N LYS A 147 -27.45 -7.07 -4.70
CA LYS A 147 -28.09 -8.19 -3.98
C LYS A 147 -27.29 -8.63 -2.75
N ALA A 148 -26.10 -8.12 -2.57
CA ALA A 148 -25.12 -8.45 -1.55
C ALA A 148 -24.48 -7.16 -1.02
N PRO A 149 -23.79 -7.19 0.13
CA PRO A 149 -22.99 -6.05 0.60
C PRO A 149 -21.90 -5.64 -0.39
N TRP A 150 -21.86 -4.34 -0.71
CA TRP A 150 -20.81 -3.70 -1.49
C TRP A 150 -20.04 -2.76 -0.60
N ILE A 151 -18.72 -2.95 -0.52
CA ILE A 151 -17.80 -2.18 0.32
C ILE A 151 -16.87 -1.39 -0.59
N TRP A 152 -16.75 -0.09 -0.37
CA TRP A 152 -15.71 0.71 -1.03
C TRP A 152 -14.52 0.88 -0.10
N ARG A 153 -13.36 0.38 -0.51
CA ARG A 153 -12.08 0.56 0.19
C ARG A 153 -11.26 1.63 -0.50
N CYS A 154 -11.07 2.79 0.14
CA CYS A 154 -10.15 3.81 -0.34
C CYS A 154 -8.82 3.73 0.40
N HIS A 155 -7.72 3.64 -0.38
CA HIS A 155 -6.35 3.55 0.14
C HIS A 155 -5.63 4.91 0.17
N LEU A 156 -6.30 5.97 -0.25
CA LEU A 156 -5.74 7.31 -0.40
C LEU A 156 -5.90 8.16 0.86
N ASP A 157 -5.08 9.21 0.96
CA ASP A 157 -5.25 10.26 1.95
C ASP A 157 -6.43 11.16 1.54
N LEU A 158 -7.60 10.92 2.11
CA LEU A 158 -8.81 11.72 1.91
C LEU A 158 -8.94 12.89 2.90
N SER A 159 -7.89 13.30 3.59
CA SER A 159 -8.00 14.39 4.58
C SER A 159 -8.43 15.73 3.98
N ARG A 160 -8.10 15.96 2.71
CA ARG A 160 -8.42 17.21 1.98
C ARG A 160 -8.64 16.93 0.49
N PRO A 161 -9.70 16.22 0.10
CA PRO A 161 -9.97 15.96 -1.32
C PRO A 161 -10.40 17.24 -2.03
N SER A 162 -10.17 17.31 -3.36
CA SER A 162 -10.76 18.36 -4.20
C SER A 162 -12.28 18.37 -4.04
N ALA A 163 -12.84 19.52 -3.70
CA ALA A 163 -14.28 19.66 -3.49
C ALA A 163 -15.09 19.34 -4.75
N GLU A 164 -14.61 19.73 -5.92
CA GLU A 164 -15.23 19.44 -7.22
C GLU A 164 -15.33 17.93 -7.45
N LEU A 165 -14.20 17.24 -7.33
CA LEU A 165 -14.17 15.79 -7.54
C LEU A 165 -14.99 15.06 -6.48
N TRP A 166 -14.86 15.46 -5.21
CA TRP A 166 -15.58 14.81 -4.13
C TRP A 166 -17.09 14.94 -4.28
N SER A 167 -17.56 16.11 -4.67
CA SER A 167 -18.99 16.36 -4.98
C SER A 167 -19.50 15.43 -6.09
N TYR A 168 -18.68 15.17 -7.12
CA TYR A 168 -19.02 14.24 -8.19
C TYR A 168 -19.04 12.77 -7.71
N LEU A 169 -18.10 12.37 -6.87
CA LEU A 169 -17.98 10.98 -6.41
C LEU A 169 -18.95 10.62 -5.26
N THR A 170 -19.34 11.58 -4.43
CA THR A 170 -20.21 11.35 -3.27
C THR A 170 -21.46 10.53 -3.61
N PRO A 171 -22.26 10.84 -4.66
CA PRO A 171 -23.44 10.06 -5.01
C PRO A 171 -23.13 8.60 -5.40
N LEU A 172 -21.91 8.30 -5.84
CA LEU A 172 -21.46 6.93 -6.12
C LEU A 172 -21.09 6.23 -4.82
N VAL A 173 -20.32 6.91 -3.96
CA VAL A 173 -19.84 6.37 -2.67
C VAL A 173 -21.02 6.03 -1.77
N GLU A 174 -22.06 6.85 -1.76
CA GLU A 174 -23.27 6.64 -0.93
C GLU A 174 -24.15 5.46 -1.41
N ARG A 175 -23.84 4.83 -2.53
CA ARG A 175 -24.49 3.58 -2.96
C ARG A 175 -23.87 2.34 -2.31
N TYR A 176 -22.68 2.44 -1.75
CA TYR A 176 -22.02 1.36 -1.02
C TYR A 176 -22.62 1.21 0.38
N ASP A 177 -22.52 0.00 0.94
CA ASP A 177 -23.05 -0.27 2.29
C ASP A 177 -22.10 0.19 3.39
N VAL A 178 -20.80 0.16 3.09
CA VAL A 178 -19.71 0.63 3.98
C VAL A 178 -18.59 1.23 3.16
N VAL A 179 -18.01 2.29 3.69
CA VAL A 179 -16.73 2.86 3.23
C VAL A 179 -15.64 2.46 4.22
N VAL A 180 -14.57 1.88 3.72
CA VAL A 180 -13.40 1.52 4.54
C VAL A 180 -12.25 2.45 4.22
N LEU A 181 -11.77 3.17 5.23
CA LEU A 181 -10.67 4.12 5.18
C LEU A 181 -9.52 3.64 6.07
N LEU A 182 -8.36 4.30 5.99
CA LEU A 182 -7.22 3.97 6.83
C LEU A 182 -7.45 4.41 8.29
N ARG A 183 -7.93 5.64 8.49
CA ARG A 183 -7.94 6.32 9.80
C ARG A 183 -9.07 7.35 9.90
N PRO A 184 -9.49 7.71 11.12
CA PRO A 184 -10.62 8.64 11.33
C PRO A 184 -10.44 10.00 10.65
N GLU A 185 -9.21 10.51 10.54
CA GLU A 185 -8.93 11.82 9.92
C GLU A 185 -9.17 11.84 8.41
N TYR A 186 -9.37 10.67 7.80
CA TYR A 186 -9.77 10.55 6.38
C TYR A 186 -11.28 10.50 6.22
N ALA A 187 -12.03 10.45 7.32
CA ALA A 187 -13.49 10.41 7.27
C ALA A 187 -14.05 11.62 6.53
N GLN A 188 -15.09 11.37 5.75
CA GLN A 188 -15.80 12.36 4.98
C GLN A 188 -17.24 12.49 5.46
N LYS A 189 -17.88 13.59 5.14
CA LYS A 189 -19.30 13.78 5.44
C LYS A 189 -20.14 12.92 4.47
N LEU A 190 -20.53 11.74 4.91
CA LEU A 190 -21.29 10.74 4.14
C LEU A 190 -22.44 10.20 4.99
N THR A 191 -23.52 9.78 4.33
CA THR A 191 -24.58 9.00 4.97
C THR A 191 -24.18 7.52 5.14
N THR A 192 -23.31 7.02 4.29
CA THR A 192 -22.77 5.66 4.34
C THR A 192 -21.85 5.48 5.56
N PRO A 193 -22.03 4.40 6.35
CA PRO A 193 -21.16 4.07 7.48
C PRO A 193 -19.69 3.97 7.07
N GLN A 194 -18.80 4.51 7.89
CA GLN A 194 -17.37 4.47 7.68
C GLN A 194 -16.68 3.58 8.71
N ARG A 195 -15.70 2.78 8.27
CA ARG A 195 -14.86 1.92 9.11
C ARG A 195 -13.40 2.22 8.83
N PHE A 196 -12.54 1.96 9.81
CA PHE A 196 -11.12 2.28 9.74
C PHE A 196 -10.30 1.02 9.91
N ILE A 197 -9.66 0.58 8.81
CA ILE A 197 -8.82 -0.61 8.78
C ILE A 197 -7.46 -0.22 8.21
N ALA A 198 -6.41 -0.35 9.00
CA ALA A 198 -5.06 -0.06 8.54
C ALA A 198 -4.57 -1.17 7.59
N PRO A 199 -3.81 -0.86 6.53
CA PRO A 199 -3.10 -1.85 5.74
C PRO A 199 -2.11 -2.68 6.57
N ALA A 200 -1.54 -3.71 5.94
CA ALA A 200 -0.62 -4.62 6.58
C ALA A 200 0.36 -5.21 5.55
N ILE A 201 1.42 -5.84 6.04
CA ILE A 201 2.41 -6.56 5.24
C ILE A 201 2.34 -8.07 5.47
N ASN A 202 2.74 -8.82 4.45
CA ASN A 202 3.05 -10.24 4.61
C ASN A 202 4.53 -10.38 4.97
N PRO A 203 4.88 -10.87 6.18
CA PRO A 203 6.26 -11.02 6.63
C PRO A 203 7.05 -12.07 5.84
N PHE A 204 6.36 -12.99 5.15
CA PHE A 204 6.95 -14.08 4.37
C PHE A 204 7.07 -13.77 2.87
N SER A 205 6.61 -12.60 2.42
CA SER A 205 6.75 -12.16 1.03
C SER A 205 8.23 -11.96 0.66
N THR A 206 8.55 -12.02 -0.64
CA THR A 206 9.91 -11.74 -1.13
C THR A 206 10.45 -10.41 -0.62
N THR A 207 9.59 -9.40 -0.47
CA THR A 207 9.99 -8.09 0.06
C THR A 207 10.33 -8.15 1.56
N ASN A 208 9.79 -9.09 2.34
CA ASN A 208 9.83 -9.02 3.80
C ASN A 208 10.47 -10.24 4.49
N LYS A 209 10.56 -11.40 3.81
CA LYS A 209 11.16 -12.61 4.36
C LYS A 209 12.58 -12.38 4.86
N GLU A 210 13.01 -13.16 5.83
CA GLU A 210 14.40 -13.10 6.29
C GLU A 210 15.36 -13.46 5.14
N LEU A 211 16.50 -12.78 5.11
CA LEU A 211 17.60 -13.00 4.18
C LEU A 211 18.87 -13.20 4.99
N SER A 212 19.75 -14.08 4.54
CA SER A 212 21.11 -14.19 5.07
C SER A 212 21.97 -12.98 4.66
N ASP A 213 23.06 -12.76 5.38
CA ASP A 213 24.00 -11.70 5.05
C ASP A 213 24.61 -11.88 3.64
N ASP A 214 24.83 -13.13 3.22
CA ASP A 214 25.33 -13.45 1.87
C ASP A 214 24.29 -13.11 0.80
N GLU A 215 22.99 -13.46 1.00
CA GLU A 215 21.92 -13.11 0.07
C GLU A 215 21.77 -11.57 -0.07
N ILE A 216 21.93 -10.84 1.05
CA ILE A 216 21.92 -9.38 1.03
C ILE A 216 23.10 -8.85 0.25
N ALA A 217 24.33 -9.33 0.54
CA ALA A 217 25.56 -8.89 -0.13
C ALA A 217 25.51 -9.15 -1.64
N ASP A 218 25.12 -10.36 -2.05
CA ASP A 218 25.01 -10.75 -3.45
C ASP A 218 24.00 -9.88 -4.21
N ARG A 219 22.84 -9.60 -3.58
CA ARG A 219 21.80 -8.77 -4.20
C ARG A 219 22.25 -7.33 -4.37
N LEU A 220 22.93 -6.75 -3.37
CA LEU A 220 23.47 -5.39 -3.46
C LEU A 220 24.60 -5.28 -4.47
N ALA A 221 25.51 -6.29 -4.52
CA ALA A 221 26.60 -6.36 -5.50
C ALA A 221 26.08 -6.43 -6.94
N HIS A 222 25.01 -7.19 -7.20
CA HIS A 222 24.36 -7.29 -8.51
C HIS A 222 23.95 -5.91 -9.08
N TYR A 223 23.56 -4.98 -8.23
CA TYR A 223 23.19 -3.61 -8.61
C TYR A 223 24.31 -2.59 -8.38
N ASN A 224 25.55 -3.04 -8.12
CA ASN A 224 26.71 -2.19 -7.83
C ASN A 224 26.44 -1.15 -6.72
N ILE A 225 25.74 -1.57 -5.64
CA ILE A 225 25.48 -0.71 -4.51
C ILE A 225 26.67 -0.77 -3.55
N PRO A 226 27.36 0.37 -3.28
CA PRO A 226 28.49 0.39 -2.38
C PRO A 226 28.02 0.15 -0.93
N CYS A 227 28.77 -0.69 -0.20
CA CYS A 227 28.49 -1.05 1.19
C CYS A 227 29.60 -0.65 2.18
N ASP A 228 30.56 0.13 1.72
CA ASP A 228 31.69 0.67 2.49
C ASP A 228 31.26 1.76 3.47
N LEU A 229 30.20 2.49 3.14
CA LEU A 229 29.60 3.52 4.01
C LEU A 229 28.18 3.12 4.46
N PRO A 230 27.69 3.73 5.56
CA PRO A 230 26.29 3.57 5.97
C PRO A 230 25.31 4.00 4.87
N LEU A 231 24.27 3.19 4.62
CA LEU A 231 23.26 3.48 3.60
C LEU A 231 22.10 4.24 4.19
N VAL A 232 21.72 5.36 3.56
CA VAL A 232 20.42 6.01 3.70
C VAL A 232 19.59 5.61 2.47
N VAL A 233 18.40 5.08 2.69
CA VAL A 233 17.60 4.47 1.60
C VAL A 233 16.21 5.09 1.55
N GLN A 234 15.75 5.45 0.35
CA GLN A 234 14.34 5.70 0.05
C GLN A 234 13.84 4.65 -0.94
N VAL A 235 12.72 4.01 -0.60
CA VAL A 235 12.00 3.10 -1.48
C VAL A 235 10.64 3.71 -1.81
N SER A 236 10.44 4.17 -3.06
CA SER A 236 9.16 4.77 -3.45
C SER A 236 9.01 4.80 -4.97
N ARG A 237 7.76 4.93 -5.45
CA ARG A 237 7.56 5.39 -6.82
C ARG A 237 8.18 6.78 -6.98
N PHE A 238 8.68 7.08 -8.18
CA PHE A 238 9.16 8.42 -8.50
C PHE A 238 7.96 9.35 -8.72
N ASP A 239 7.54 9.98 -7.64
CA ASP A 239 6.31 10.75 -7.52
C ASP A 239 6.62 11.97 -6.62
N LYS A 240 6.16 13.15 -7.00
CA LYS A 240 6.41 14.39 -6.22
C LYS A 240 5.90 14.32 -4.79
N TRP A 241 4.85 13.52 -4.52
CA TRP A 241 4.33 13.35 -3.17
C TRP A 241 5.26 12.59 -2.24
N LYS A 242 6.23 11.85 -2.80
CA LYS A 242 7.28 11.15 -2.05
C LYS A 242 8.47 12.03 -1.72
N ASP A 243 8.50 13.25 -2.25
CA ASP A 243 9.51 14.29 -2.02
C ASP A 243 10.97 13.80 -2.20
N PRO A 244 11.31 13.14 -3.31
CA PRO A 244 12.65 12.62 -3.50
C PRO A 244 13.72 13.74 -3.57
N GLN A 245 13.34 14.94 -4.03
CA GLN A 245 14.23 16.10 -3.99
C GLN A 245 14.56 16.49 -2.55
N GLY A 246 13.55 16.60 -1.68
CA GLY A 246 13.77 16.91 -0.27
C GLY A 246 14.55 15.82 0.47
N VAL A 247 14.51 14.56 0.00
CA VAL A 247 15.36 13.48 0.48
C VAL A 247 16.82 13.72 0.10
N ILE A 248 17.11 14.09 -1.17
CA ILE A 248 18.46 14.44 -1.61
C ILE A 248 19.00 15.64 -0.81
N ASP A 249 18.18 16.67 -0.61
CA ASP A 249 18.61 17.87 0.10
C ASP A 249 18.93 17.58 1.57
N ALA A 250 18.08 16.77 2.24
CA ALA A 250 18.34 16.30 3.59
C ALA A 250 19.62 15.45 3.68
N PHE A 251 19.82 14.54 2.72
CA PHE A 251 21.03 13.74 2.63
C PHE A 251 22.28 14.63 2.47
N ARG A 252 22.25 15.61 1.54
CA ARG A 252 23.36 16.54 1.32
C ARG A 252 23.71 17.37 2.55
N LEU A 253 22.71 17.73 3.35
CA LEU A 253 22.97 18.40 4.63
C LEU A 253 23.60 17.45 5.67
N ALA A 254 23.10 16.22 5.77
CA ALA A 254 23.64 15.22 6.68
C ALA A 254 25.05 14.79 6.31
N SER A 255 25.34 14.61 5.01
CA SER A 255 26.66 14.17 4.49
C SER A 255 27.81 15.17 4.73
N LYS A 256 27.50 16.42 5.12
CA LYS A 256 28.49 17.39 5.60
C LYS A 256 29.02 17.06 7.00
N GLN A 257 28.31 16.23 7.78
CA GLN A 257 28.62 15.92 9.16
C GLN A 257 28.99 14.46 9.39
N VAL A 258 28.50 13.55 8.54
CA VAL A 258 28.77 12.11 8.63
C VAL A 258 28.90 11.51 7.23
N ASP A 259 29.85 10.59 7.07
CA ASP A 259 29.99 9.88 5.79
C ASP A 259 28.89 8.84 5.63
N CYS A 260 28.15 8.93 4.51
CA CYS A 260 27.07 8.02 4.16
C CYS A 260 26.80 8.05 2.65
N THR A 261 26.04 7.08 2.17
CA THR A 261 25.59 6.96 0.77
C THR A 261 24.07 6.95 0.72
N LEU A 262 23.47 7.66 -0.23
CA LEU A 262 22.04 7.66 -0.51
C LEU A 262 21.71 6.70 -1.66
N VAL A 263 20.70 5.84 -1.45
CA VAL A 263 20.12 5.01 -2.51
C VAL A 263 18.64 5.33 -2.64
N LEU A 264 18.25 5.85 -3.80
CA LEU A 264 16.87 6.05 -4.20
C LEU A 264 16.48 4.89 -5.12
N VAL A 265 15.52 4.08 -4.73
CA VAL A 265 15.02 2.98 -5.54
C VAL A 265 13.53 3.06 -5.73
N GLY A 266 13.09 2.87 -6.96
CA GLY A 266 11.68 2.93 -7.29
C GLY A 266 11.36 2.33 -8.64
N ASN A 267 10.12 2.50 -9.05
CA ASN A 267 9.65 2.10 -10.35
C ASN A 267 9.00 3.31 -11.05
N VAL A 268 9.29 3.42 -12.35
CA VAL A 268 8.59 4.33 -13.25
C VAL A 268 7.60 3.49 -14.03
N ALA A 269 6.30 3.75 -13.85
CA ALA A 269 5.29 3.15 -14.69
C ALA A 269 5.42 3.73 -16.12
N THR A 270 5.32 2.87 -17.13
CA THR A 270 5.48 3.25 -18.55
C THR A 270 4.43 4.26 -19.03
N ASP A 271 3.32 4.36 -18.31
CA ASP A 271 2.18 5.23 -18.56
C ASP A 271 2.09 6.44 -17.59
N ASP A 272 3.12 6.67 -16.77
CA ASP A 272 3.21 7.82 -15.85
C ASP A 272 4.29 8.82 -16.29
N PRO A 273 3.96 9.82 -17.14
CA PRO A 273 4.92 10.83 -17.60
C PRO A 273 5.53 11.63 -16.44
N GLU A 274 4.75 11.95 -15.40
CA GLU A 274 5.23 12.66 -14.21
C GLU A 274 6.34 11.87 -13.51
N GLY A 275 6.19 10.54 -13.42
CA GLY A 275 7.20 9.66 -12.83
C GLY A 275 8.49 9.61 -13.66
N GLN A 276 8.37 9.68 -14.99
CA GLN A 276 9.53 9.73 -15.89
C GLN A 276 10.32 11.04 -15.73
N ASP A 277 9.63 12.18 -15.65
CA ASP A 277 10.25 13.49 -15.44
C ASP A 277 10.98 13.55 -14.08
N VAL A 278 10.34 13.06 -13.02
CA VAL A 278 10.96 12.98 -11.70
C VAL A 278 12.20 12.09 -11.73
N PHE A 279 12.13 10.92 -12.35
CA PHE A 279 13.29 10.02 -12.48
C PHE A 279 14.44 10.65 -13.27
N ALA A 280 14.14 11.27 -14.41
CA ALA A 280 15.15 11.95 -15.22
C ALA A 280 15.86 13.07 -14.44
N PHE A 281 15.11 13.85 -13.66
CA PHE A 281 15.65 14.86 -12.77
C PHE A 281 16.57 14.25 -11.70
N LEU A 282 16.15 13.16 -11.05
CA LEU A 282 16.94 12.49 -10.02
C LEU A 282 18.24 11.91 -10.56
N CYS A 283 18.24 11.39 -11.81
CA CYS A 283 19.45 10.93 -12.48
C CYS A 283 20.47 12.05 -12.68
N GLN A 284 20.03 13.30 -12.87
CA GLN A 284 20.94 14.45 -12.96
C GLN A 284 21.55 14.82 -11.59
N CYS A 285 20.88 14.43 -10.50
CA CYS A 285 21.37 14.64 -9.14
C CYS A 285 22.31 13.52 -8.65
N ALA A 286 22.39 12.40 -9.40
CA ALA A 286 23.23 11.25 -9.06
C ALA A 286 24.72 11.60 -9.13
N ASP A 287 25.50 11.08 -8.17
CA ASP A 287 26.93 11.24 -8.07
C ASP A 287 27.56 10.00 -7.39
N GLU A 288 28.81 10.10 -6.92
CA GLU A 288 29.50 8.99 -6.25
C GLU A 288 28.79 8.54 -4.95
N ARG A 289 28.06 9.44 -4.27
CA ARG A 289 27.37 9.18 -3.02
C ARG A 289 25.83 9.07 -3.18
N ILE A 290 25.27 9.35 -4.35
CA ILE A 290 23.83 9.30 -4.62
C ILE A 290 23.58 8.32 -5.77
N ARG A 291 22.91 7.22 -5.47
CA ARG A 291 22.50 6.19 -6.45
C ARG A 291 21.00 6.27 -6.69
N VAL A 292 20.60 6.29 -7.95
CA VAL A 292 19.18 6.31 -8.36
C VAL A 292 18.93 5.09 -9.24
N LEU A 293 17.99 4.24 -8.84
CA LEU A 293 17.67 2.98 -9.50
C LEU A 293 16.19 2.91 -9.84
N SER A 294 15.86 2.70 -11.12
CA SER A 294 14.50 2.42 -11.57
C SER A 294 14.39 0.93 -11.87
N VAL A 295 13.95 0.17 -10.87
CA VAL A 295 13.85 -1.30 -10.96
C VAL A 295 12.63 -1.81 -10.21
N GLN A 296 12.06 -2.92 -10.70
CA GLN A 296 10.99 -3.65 -10.04
C GLN A 296 11.55 -4.98 -9.50
N ASP A 297 12.24 -4.90 -8.37
CA ASP A 297 12.88 -6.05 -7.72
C ASP A 297 12.61 -6.05 -6.21
N SER A 298 11.67 -6.89 -5.78
CA SER A 298 11.28 -7.01 -4.37
C SER A 298 12.41 -7.57 -3.49
N ALA A 299 13.30 -8.39 -4.04
CA ALA A 299 14.44 -8.92 -3.29
C ALA A 299 15.50 -7.85 -3.06
N LEU A 300 15.71 -6.95 -4.06
CA LEU A 300 16.57 -5.78 -3.88
C LEU A 300 16.01 -4.84 -2.80
N VAL A 301 14.71 -4.55 -2.84
CA VAL A 301 14.07 -3.72 -1.81
C VAL A 301 14.25 -4.32 -0.42
N ASN A 302 14.07 -5.65 -0.28
CA ASN A 302 14.30 -6.35 0.98
C ASN A 302 15.75 -6.20 1.46
N ALA A 303 16.72 -6.49 0.59
CA ALA A 303 18.15 -6.38 0.90
C ALA A 303 18.56 -4.94 1.29
N LEU A 304 18.09 -3.95 0.52
CA LEU A 304 18.35 -2.53 0.79
C LEU A 304 17.80 -2.09 2.15
N GLN A 305 16.55 -2.43 2.45
CA GLN A 305 15.95 -2.05 3.72
C GLN A 305 16.62 -2.76 4.91
N ARG A 306 17.11 -3.99 4.75
CA ARG A 306 17.89 -4.70 5.79
C ARG A 306 19.28 -4.10 6.00
N ARG A 307 19.94 -3.71 4.91
CA ARG A 307 21.30 -3.15 4.97
C ARG A 307 21.34 -1.68 5.33
N ALA A 308 20.22 -0.96 5.17
CA ALA A 308 20.13 0.47 5.46
C ALA A 308 20.42 0.78 6.93
N ALA A 309 21.24 1.79 7.17
CA ALA A 309 21.38 2.38 8.48
C ALA A 309 20.16 3.25 8.85
N VAL A 310 19.52 3.86 7.83
CA VAL A 310 18.32 4.68 7.96
C VAL A 310 17.47 4.52 6.69
N VAL A 311 16.17 4.29 6.84
CA VAL A 311 15.20 4.47 5.76
C VAL A 311 14.55 5.85 5.93
N LEU A 312 14.67 6.68 4.89
CA LEU A 312 14.13 8.04 4.86
C LEU A 312 12.90 8.08 3.94
N GLN A 313 11.70 8.19 4.51
CA GLN A 313 10.45 8.28 3.78
C GLN A 313 9.76 9.61 4.07
N LYS A 314 10.32 10.69 3.54
CA LYS A 314 9.89 12.07 3.77
C LYS A 314 8.74 12.48 2.86
N SER A 315 7.69 11.67 2.76
CA SER A 315 6.53 11.97 1.93
C SER A 315 5.80 13.24 2.39
N ILE A 316 5.34 14.05 1.43
CA ILE A 316 4.47 15.22 1.65
C ILE A 316 3.01 14.76 1.78
N ARG A 317 2.63 13.75 1.01
CA ARG A 317 1.34 13.05 1.07
C ARG A 317 1.55 11.55 1.03
N GLU A 318 0.84 10.83 1.87
CA GLU A 318 0.96 9.39 1.96
C GLU A 318 -0.37 8.76 2.40
N GLY A 319 -0.90 7.83 1.61
CA GLY A 319 -2.06 7.04 2.03
C GLY A 319 -1.74 6.25 3.28
N PHE A 320 -0.83 5.30 3.19
CA PHE A 320 -0.32 4.54 4.33
C PHE A 320 1.22 4.52 4.38
N GLY A 321 1.88 4.14 3.28
CA GLY A 321 3.34 4.00 3.21
C GLY A 321 3.80 2.61 3.64
N LEU A 322 3.45 1.57 2.87
CA LEU A 322 3.89 0.19 3.15
C LEU A 322 5.40 0.06 3.28
N THR A 323 6.17 0.84 2.53
CA THR A 323 7.63 0.85 2.60
C THR A 323 8.16 1.26 3.97
N VAL A 324 7.41 2.08 4.72
CA VAL A 324 7.69 2.37 6.14
C VAL A 324 7.47 1.12 6.98
N THR A 325 6.31 0.47 6.84
CA THR A 325 6.01 -0.78 7.57
C THR A 325 7.04 -1.86 7.28
N GLU A 326 7.45 -2.00 6.02
CA GLU A 326 8.44 -2.97 5.55
C GLU A 326 9.82 -2.73 6.17
N ALA A 327 10.28 -1.47 6.23
CA ALA A 327 11.52 -1.12 6.88
C ALA A 327 11.46 -1.35 8.40
N MET A 328 10.37 -0.93 9.04
CA MET A 328 10.11 -1.15 10.46
C MET A 328 10.10 -2.65 10.81
N TRP A 329 9.50 -3.50 9.96
CA TRP A 329 9.51 -4.96 10.14
C TRP A 329 10.91 -5.56 10.18
N LYS A 330 11.83 -5.00 9.41
CA LYS A 330 13.24 -5.40 9.35
C LYS A 330 14.07 -4.89 10.54
N GLY A 331 13.46 -4.09 11.39
CA GLY A 331 14.16 -3.45 12.51
C GLY A 331 15.06 -2.30 12.07
N THR A 332 14.87 -1.78 10.86
CA THR A 332 15.62 -0.64 10.35
C THR A 332 14.98 0.66 10.84
N PRO A 333 15.76 1.59 11.42
CA PRO A 333 15.24 2.88 11.85
C PRO A 333 14.65 3.67 10.69
N VAL A 334 13.46 4.24 10.89
CA VAL A 334 12.78 5.05 9.89
C VAL A 334 12.71 6.51 10.34
N VAL A 335 13.06 7.40 9.41
CA VAL A 335 12.76 8.82 9.47
C VAL A 335 11.65 9.10 8.47
N GLY A 336 10.45 9.39 8.95
CA GLY A 336 9.26 9.58 8.14
C GLY A 336 8.78 11.04 8.14
N GLY A 337 8.23 11.50 7.01
CA GLY A 337 7.50 12.76 6.96
C GLY A 337 6.24 12.69 7.83
N ARG A 338 5.87 13.78 8.49
CA ARG A 338 4.66 13.87 9.31
C ARG A 338 3.39 13.95 8.44
N ALA A 339 3.23 12.97 7.54
CA ALA A 339 2.17 12.92 6.53
C ALA A 339 1.35 11.63 6.64
N GLY A 340 0.07 11.76 6.40
CA GLY A 340 -0.89 10.67 6.20
C GLY A 340 -0.69 9.48 7.13
N GLY A 341 -0.66 8.29 6.55
CA GLY A 341 -0.52 7.02 7.25
C GLY A 341 0.84 6.77 7.90
N ILE A 342 1.89 7.55 7.58
CA ILE A 342 3.19 7.45 8.27
C ILE A 342 3.01 7.76 9.76
N LYS A 343 2.18 8.76 10.11
CA LYS A 343 1.83 9.11 11.49
C LYS A 343 1.07 8.01 12.24
N THR A 344 0.50 7.05 11.53
CA THR A 344 -0.18 5.91 12.16
C THR A 344 0.81 4.83 12.58
N GLN A 345 1.96 4.80 11.93
CA GLN A 345 3.00 3.78 12.10
C GLN A 345 4.09 4.23 13.06
N ILE A 346 4.52 5.49 12.94
CA ILE A 346 5.63 6.03 13.72
C ILE A 346 5.12 6.83 14.91
N GLU A 347 5.55 6.42 16.10
CA GLU A 347 5.52 7.19 17.33
C GLU A 347 6.89 7.85 17.52
N ASP A 348 6.90 9.19 17.44
CA ASP A 348 8.12 9.98 17.35
C ASP A 348 9.06 9.76 18.55
N GLY A 349 10.30 9.37 18.28
CA GLY A 349 11.32 9.07 19.29
C GLY A 349 11.18 7.72 20.00
N VAL A 350 10.12 6.93 19.71
CA VAL A 350 9.86 5.62 20.31
C VAL A 350 10.22 4.49 19.35
N ASN A 351 9.66 4.49 18.13
CA ASN A 351 9.87 3.45 17.11
C ASN A 351 10.33 4.01 15.75
N GLY A 352 10.75 5.28 15.72
CA GLY A 352 11.22 6.01 14.55
C GLY A 352 11.19 7.50 14.83
N PHE A 353 11.44 8.31 13.79
CA PHE A 353 11.32 9.76 13.89
C PHE A 353 10.33 10.31 12.86
N LEU A 354 9.53 11.31 13.27
CA LEU A 354 8.70 12.11 12.39
C LEU A 354 9.32 13.49 12.18
N VAL A 355 9.37 13.92 10.92
CA VAL A 355 9.99 15.20 10.54
C VAL A 355 9.05 16.04 9.69
N ASP A 356 9.19 17.36 9.79
CA ASP A 356 8.34 18.35 9.11
C ASP A 356 9.08 19.07 7.98
N ASN A 357 10.42 19.06 7.98
CA ASN A 357 11.27 19.76 7.02
C ASN A 357 12.58 19.01 6.72
N ILE A 358 13.38 19.58 5.83
CA ILE A 358 14.64 19.01 5.34
C ILE A 358 15.70 19.02 6.46
N GLU A 359 15.77 20.08 7.24
CA GLU A 359 16.77 20.27 8.30
C GLU A 359 16.58 19.23 9.42
N GLN A 360 15.32 19.01 9.86
CA GLN A 360 15.01 17.96 10.83
C GLN A 360 15.35 16.58 10.29
N ALA A 361 15.07 16.31 9.01
CA ALA A 361 15.42 15.03 8.39
C ALA A 361 16.93 14.81 8.40
N ALA A 362 17.72 15.81 8.02
CA ALA A 362 19.17 15.76 8.07
C ALA A 362 19.69 15.53 9.50
N GLU A 363 19.17 16.26 10.50
CA GLU A 363 19.53 16.08 11.91
C GLU A 363 19.25 14.64 12.40
N ARG A 364 18.11 14.06 12.04
CA ARG A 364 17.76 12.69 12.44
C ARG A 364 18.62 11.65 11.75
N ILE A 365 19.00 11.86 10.48
CA ILE A 365 19.98 11.00 9.80
C ILE A 365 21.31 11.01 10.57
N VAL A 366 21.87 12.20 10.86
CA VAL A 366 23.12 12.34 11.61
C VAL A 366 23.03 11.67 12.99
N THR A 367 21.95 11.95 13.73
CA THR A 367 21.69 11.35 15.05
C THR A 367 21.73 9.82 15.01
N LEU A 368 21.05 9.21 14.03
CA LEU A 368 20.98 7.75 13.91
C LEU A 368 22.31 7.13 13.47
N LEU A 369 23.05 7.79 12.57
CA LEU A 369 24.34 7.29 12.10
C LEU A 369 25.43 7.41 13.19
N GLN A 370 25.37 8.41 14.06
CA GLN A 370 26.31 8.61 15.17
C GLN A 370 25.95 7.83 16.42
N ASN A 371 24.69 7.41 16.58
CA ASN A 371 24.21 6.70 17.79
C ASN A 371 23.58 5.34 17.43
N ARG A 372 24.42 4.32 17.25
CA ARG A 372 24.01 2.96 16.94
C ARG A 372 23.09 2.34 18.00
N ALA A 373 23.28 2.66 19.27
CA ALA A 373 22.43 2.14 20.36
C ALA A 373 21.01 2.69 20.25
N LEU A 374 20.84 3.97 19.94
CA LEU A 374 19.55 4.58 19.67
C LEU A 374 18.89 3.98 18.41
N ALA A 375 19.65 3.85 17.31
CA ALA A 375 19.19 3.27 16.08
C ALA A 375 18.65 1.85 16.29
N SER A 376 19.40 0.98 16.99
CA SER A 376 19.00 -0.40 17.30
C SER A 376 17.73 -0.44 18.18
N ARG A 377 17.65 0.41 19.20
CA ARG A 377 16.48 0.50 20.09
C ARG A 377 15.22 0.89 19.32
N LEU A 378 15.30 1.94 18.49
CA LEU A 378 14.16 2.39 17.66
C LEU A 378 13.76 1.30 16.66
N GLY A 379 14.72 0.66 15.99
CA GLY A 379 14.47 -0.42 15.05
C GLY A 379 13.78 -1.62 15.70
N GLN A 380 14.20 -2.04 16.88
CA GLN A 380 13.54 -3.11 17.63
C GLN A 380 12.08 -2.74 17.96
N LYS A 381 11.84 -1.54 18.49
CA LYS A 381 10.48 -1.05 18.77
C LYS A 381 9.63 -0.93 17.51
N ALA A 382 10.24 -0.56 16.40
CA ALA A 382 9.58 -0.55 15.09
C ALA A 382 9.10 -1.95 14.69
N LYS A 383 9.97 -2.97 14.80
CA LYS A 383 9.63 -4.37 14.49
C LYS A 383 8.51 -4.90 15.40
N GLU A 384 8.57 -4.62 16.69
CA GLU A 384 7.51 -4.95 17.65
C GLU A 384 6.17 -4.31 17.25
N THR A 385 6.17 -3.02 16.91
CA THR A 385 4.97 -2.29 16.46
C THR A 385 4.34 -2.92 15.22
N VAL A 386 5.16 -3.35 14.24
CA VAL A 386 4.65 -4.00 13.03
C VAL A 386 4.08 -5.37 13.35
N ARG A 387 4.78 -6.18 14.17
CA ARG A 387 4.28 -7.49 14.60
C ARG A 387 2.88 -7.38 15.25
N ASP A 388 2.70 -6.40 16.12
CA ASP A 388 1.49 -6.26 16.92
C ASP A 388 0.33 -5.61 16.16
N ARG A 389 0.61 -4.79 15.10
CA ARG A 389 -0.40 -3.93 14.49
C ARG A 389 -0.54 -4.04 12.98
N PHE A 390 0.48 -4.52 12.26
CA PHE A 390 0.53 -4.38 10.81
C PHE A 390 0.87 -5.67 10.05
N LEU A 391 0.64 -6.85 10.66
CA LEU A 391 0.73 -8.12 9.95
C LEU A 391 -0.56 -8.48 9.21
N MET A 392 -0.43 -9.25 8.15
CA MET A 392 -1.54 -9.66 7.27
C MET A 392 -2.66 -10.39 8.03
N THR A 393 -2.31 -11.13 9.09
CA THR A 393 -3.27 -11.82 9.96
C THR A 393 -4.20 -10.86 10.70
N ARG A 394 -3.69 -9.73 11.22
CA ARG A 394 -4.50 -8.69 11.83
C ARG A 394 -5.43 -8.05 10.77
N LEU A 395 -4.92 -7.72 9.58
CA LEU A 395 -5.75 -7.18 8.50
C LEU A 395 -6.85 -8.16 8.09
N MET A 396 -6.52 -9.45 7.99
CA MET A 396 -7.51 -10.50 7.72
C MET A 396 -8.57 -10.54 8.81
N GLU A 397 -8.19 -10.52 10.08
CA GLU A 397 -9.12 -10.53 11.21
C GLU A 397 -10.08 -9.33 11.18
N ASP A 398 -9.58 -8.10 10.88
CA ASP A 398 -10.43 -6.91 10.73
C ASP A 398 -11.45 -7.08 9.59
N TRP A 399 -11.06 -7.71 8.48
CA TRP A 399 -11.98 -8.02 7.38
C TRP A 399 -13.00 -9.07 7.76
N LEU A 400 -12.61 -10.12 8.49
CA LEU A 400 -13.55 -11.15 8.99
C LEU A 400 -14.59 -10.52 9.91
N ASP A 401 -14.19 -9.64 10.81
CA ASP A 401 -15.11 -8.92 11.72
C ASP A 401 -16.05 -8.00 10.95
N LEU A 402 -15.57 -7.27 9.96
CA LEU A 402 -16.41 -6.41 9.13
C LEU A 402 -17.41 -7.23 8.31
N ILE A 403 -16.95 -8.28 7.64
CA ILE A 403 -17.80 -9.13 6.81
C ILE A 403 -18.82 -9.87 7.66
N GLY A 404 -18.41 -10.41 8.81
CA GLY A 404 -19.29 -11.07 9.77
C GLY A 404 -20.39 -10.14 10.31
N SER A 405 -20.17 -8.83 10.32
CA SER A 405 -21.20 -7.87 10.74
C SER A 405 -22.40 -7.79 9.80
N PHE A 406 -22.32 -8.36 8.60
CA PHE A 406 -23.40 -8.46 7.62
C PHE A 406 -24.17 -9.80 7.70
N GLU A 407 -23.77 -10.75 8.54
CA GLU A 407 -24.37 -12.12 8.59
C GLU A 407 -25.91 -12.16 8.56
N PRO A 408 -26.66 -11.29 9.25
CA PRO A 408 -28.12 -11.30 9.18
C PRO A 408 -28.69 -11.04 7.78
N ASN A 409 -27.88 -10.46 6.89
CA ASN A 409 -28.27 -10.08 5.53
C ASN A 409 -27.81 -11.10 4.46
N PHE A 410 -27.06 -12.14 4.85
CA PHE A 410 -26.67 -13.19 3.91
C PHE A 410 -27.83 -14.14 3.69
N THR A 411 -28.57 -13.97 2.60
CA THR A 411 -29.42 -15.02 2.06
C THR A 411 -28.50 -16.07 1.46
N LEU A 412 -28.33 -17.19 2.16
CA LEU A 412 -27.62 -18.36 1.64
C LEU A 412 -28.19 -18.71 0.25
N TRP A 413 -27.40 -18.51 -0.78
CA TRP A 413 -27.72 -18.96 -2.12
C TRP A 413 -27.72 -20.48 -2.11
N GLY A 414 -28.91 -21.10 -2.07
CA GLY A 414 -29.10 -22.53 -2.13
C GLY A 414 -30.02 -23.15 -1.06
N ALA A 415 -30.51 -22.40 -0.10
CA ALA A 415 -31.61 -22.91 0.74
C ALA A 415 -32.94 -22.79 -0.03
N PRO A 416 -33.67 -23.89 -0.30
CA PRO A 416 -35.01 -23.80 -0.83
C PRO A 416 -35.86 -23.02 0.17
N ALA A 417 -36.62 -22.04 -0.32
CA ALA A 417 -37.58 -21.31 0.48
C ALA A 417 -38.48 -22.34 1.22
N ARG A 418 -38.45 -22.32 2.53
CA ARG A 418 -39.43 -23.03 3.37
C ARG A 418 -40.71 -22.24 3.46
#